data_0ea12b4b35f1b9d1521d47c25706a231
#
_entry.id   0ea12b4b35f1b9d1521d47c25706a231
#
_cell.length_a   1.000
_cell.length_b   1.000
_cell.length_c   1.000
_cell.angle_alpha   90.00
_cell.angle_beta   90.00
_cell.angle_gamma   90.00
#
_symmetry.space_group_name_H-M   'P 1'
#
loop_
_entity.id
_entity.type
_entity.pdbx_description
1 polymer ?
#
loop_
_entity_poly.entity_id
_entity_poly.type
_entity_poly.pdbx_seq_one_letter_code
_entity_poly.pdbx_strand_id
1 'polypeptide(L)'
;MPMLSDDLLRRLQSRAADPERRTDAPPSTRGRTVSVGGFAVQGIDLGALLRGETDPHTQPVDTPLADPLDDHAIAGAEARLGFALPPELRRLYAEIADGGFGPGAGLLPLERVVEIYLDRIANPPGWRGQAWPAQLLPFTGTEPGNDCIDTDTGEIIYWDEEELASGPSDKVWRRSFKPDATDLGAWLERWVGKPSPEDAQRAMMENAMLSSLRPTIAYWRAKTPEERKAFGLPETGWEQAMFGHLGIDLSQL
;
A
#
# COMPACT_ATOMS: atom_id res chain seq x y z
N MET A 1 24.07 4.77 1.30
CA MET A 1 22.68 4.46 0.95
C MET A 1 22.54 4.41 -0.55
N PRO A 2 21.88 3.41 -1.16
CA PRO A 2 21.61 3.42 -2.59
C PRO A 2 20.60 4.54 -2.88
N MET A 3 20.95 5.45 -3.78
CA MET A 3 20.03 6.51 -4.23
C MET A 3 18.89 5.89 -5.05
N LEU A 4 17.66 6.44 -4.92
CA LEU A 4 16.55 6.08 -5.81
C LEU A 4 16.99 6.19 -7.27
N SER A 5 16.85 5.11 -8.04
CA SER A 5 17.15 5.14 -9.46
C SER A 5 16.17 6.04 -10.21
N ASP A 6 16.61 6.69 -11.28
CA ASP A 6 15.73 7.51 -12.11
C ASP A 6 14.62 6.67 -12.78
N ASP A 7 14.83 5.37 -12.96
CA ASP A 7 13.82 4.45 -13.45
C ASP A 7 12.71 4.25 -12.40
N LEU A 8 13.08 3.96 -11.16
CA LEU A 8 12.13 3.84 -10.07
C LEU A 8 11.35 5.15 -9.89
N LEU A 9 12.02 6.28 -9.94
CA LEU A 9 11.37 7.59 -9.80
C LEU A 9 10.32 7.83 -10.89
N ARG A 10 10.62 7.52 -12.15
CA ARG A 10 9.64 7.63 -13.26
C ARG A 10 8.43 6.71 -13.05
N ARG A 11 8.65 5.48 -12.57
CA ARG A 11 7.55 4.55 -12.26
C ARG A 11 6.70 5.06 -11.10
N LEU A 12 7.32 5.63 -10.08
CA LEU A 12 6.64 6.27 -8.96
C LEU A 12 5.79 7.45 -9.42
N GLN A 13 6.35 8.36 -10.24
CA GLN A 13 5.64 9.50 -10.81
C GLN A 13 4.41 9.04 -11.62
N SER A 14 4.58 8.04 -12.49
CA SER A 14 3.50 7.49 -13.29
C SER A 14 2.37 6.92 -12.40
N ARG A 15 2.73 6.18 -11.35
CA ARG A 15 1.75 5.59 -10.43
C ARG A 15 1.07 6.64 -9.55
N ALA A 16 1.82 7.63 -9.06
CA ALA A 16 1.30 8.73 -8.23
C ALA A 16 0.31 9.62 -9.00
N ALA A 17 0.51 9.80 -10.31
CA ALA A 17 -0.39 10.56 -11.17
C ALA A 17 -1.76 9.89 -11.37
N ASP A 18 -1.87 8.57 -11.14
CA ASP A 18 -3.11 7.81 -11.28
C ASP A 18 -3.90 7.83 -9.95
N PRO A 19 -5.05 8.51 -9.86
CA PRO A 19 -5.84 8.62 -8.64
C PRO A 19 -6.23 7.28 -8.03
N GLU A 20 -6.46 6.25 -8.86
CA GLU A 20 -6.89 4.92 -8.41
C GLU A 20 -5.73 4.08 -7.85
N ARG A 21 -4.48 4.43 -8.22
CA ARG A 21 -3.29 3.62 -7.92
C ARG A 21 -2.28 4.31 -7.02
N ARG A 22 -2.46 5.60 -6.73
CA ARG A 22 -1.48 6.42 -5.99
C ARG A 22 -1.31 6.03 -4.52
N THR A 23 -2.26 5.26 -3.95
CA THR A 23 -2.14 4.65 -2.61
C THR A 23 -2.79 3.27 -2.61
N ASP A 24 -2.53 2.45 -1.59
CA ASP A 24 -3.22 1.16 -1.40
C ASP A 24 -4.58 1.34 -0.71
N ALA A 25 -4.83 2.49 -0.08
CA ALA A 25 -6.13 2.79 0.53
C ALA A 25 -7.18 3.05 -0.56
N PRO A 26 -8.38 2.49 -0.43
CA PRO A 26 -9.44 2.75 -1.38
C PRO A 26 -9.78 4.26 -1.41
N PRO A 27 -10.19 4.80 -2.57
CA PRO A 27 -10.48 6.23 -2.74
C PRO A 27 -11.46 6.80 -1.70
N SER A 28 -12.42 6.00 -1.27
CA SER A 28 -13.43 6.36 -0.26
C SER A 28 -12.89 6.57 1.14
N THR A 29 -11.69 6.07 1.45
CA THR A 29 -11.06 6.21 2.77
C THR A 29 -10.02 7.33 2.81
N ARG A 30 -9.65 7.89 1.67
CA ARG A 30 -8.69 8.99 1.59
C ARG A 30 -9.31 10.26 2.20
N GLY A 31 -8.82 10.70 3.32
CA GLY A 31 -9.14 12.00 3.91
C GLY A 31 -10.23 12.01 4.98
N ARG A 32 -10.66 10.89 5.51
CA ARG A 32 -11.64 10.85 6.62
C ARG A 32 -11.15 10.01 7.79
N THR A 33 -10.40 10.63 8.69
CA THR A 33 -10.32 10.18 10.07
C THR A 33 -11.34 11.01 10.88
N VAL A 34 -12.52 10.47 11.09
CA VAL A 34 -13.45 11.05 12.09
C VAL A 34 -13.14 10.36 13.41
N SER A 35 -12.36 11.03 14.25
CA SER A 35 -12.13 10.60 15.63
C SER A 35 -13.33 11.01 16.47
N VAL A 36 -14.16 10.05 16.85
CA VAL A 36 -15.23 10.25 17.83
C VAL A 36 -14.90 9.40 19.06
N GLY A 37 -14.50 10.05 20.16
CA GLY A 37 -14.37 9.40 21.48
C GLY A 37 -13.25 8.36 21.59
N GLY A 38 -12.14 8.51 20.85
CA GLY A 38 -10.97 7.59 20.96
C GLY A 38 -11.11 6.28 20.19
N PHE A 39 -12.16 6.11 19.40
CA PHE A 39 -12.31 4.98 18.48
C PHE A 39 -12.42 5.51 17.06
N ALA A 40 -11.53 5.04 16.16
CA ALA A 40 -11.66 5.25 14.73
C ALA A 40 -12.82 4.39 14.22
N VAL A 41 -14.00 4.99 14.03
CA VAL A 41 -15.10 4.34 13.33
C VAL A 41 -15.01 4.75 11.86
N GLN A 42 -14.65 3.83 10.99
CA GLN A 42 -14.90 3.99 9.56
C GLN A 42 -16.42 4.14 9.39
N GLY A 43 -16.86 5.36 9.08
CA GLY A 43 -18.27 5.68 8.98
C GLY A 43 -18.89 5.11 7.71
N ILE A 44 -19.36 3.86 7.78
CA ILE A 44 -20.39 3.39 6.87
C ILE A 44 -21.71 3.91 7.42
N ASP A 45 -22.38 4.83 6.72
CA ASP A 45 -23.78 5.15 7.03
C ASP A 45 -24.64 3.94 6.61
N LEU A 46 -24.87 3.06 7.59
CA LEU A 46 -25.72 1.88 7.40
C LEU A 46 -27.13 2.28 6.96
N GLY A 47 -27.60 3.47 7.32
CA GLY A 47 -28.89 4.00 6.94
C GLY A 47 -28.95 4.35 5.45
N ALA A 48 -27.91 4.97 4.90
CA ALA A 48 -27.79 5.26 3.48
C ALA A 48 -27.65 3.97 2.66
N LEU A 49 -26.87 3.00 3.14
CA LEU A 49 -26.70 1.70 2.50
C LEU A 49 -28.04 0.93 2.42
N LEU A 50 -28.85 0.96 3.48
CA LEU A 50 -30.17 0.31 3.50
C LEU A 50 -31.23 1.01 2.65
N ARG A 51 -31.03 2.31 2.34
CA ARG A 51 -31.91 3.06 1.45
C ARG A 51 -31.49 2.97 -0.02
N GLY A 52 -30.37 2.29 -0.34
CA GLY A 52 -29.82 2.24 -1.71
C GLY A 52 -29.31 3.60 -2.20
N GLU A 53 -29.10 4.54 -1.29
CA GLU A 53 -28.49 5.83 -1.59
C GLU A 53 -26.98 5.63 -1.71
N THR A 54 -26.41 6.00 -2.84
CA THR A 54 -24.95 6.11 -2.96
C THR A 54 -24.55 7.23 -2.00
N ASP A 55 -23.82 6.90 -0.92
CA ASP A 55 -23.31 7.90 0.02
C ASP A 55 -22.58 8.98 -0.80
N PRO A 56 -23.05 10.24 -0.81
CA PRO A 56 -22.38 11.32 -1.53
C PRO A 56 -20.94 11.55 -1.03
N HIS A 57 -20.57 10.91 0.08
CA HIS A 57 -19.22 10.90 0.63
C HIS A 57 -18.37 9.71 0.14
N THR A 58 -18.95 8.74 -0.59
CA THR A 58 -18.24 7.63 -1.25
C THR A 58 -17.84 7.94 -2.69
N GLN A 59 -18.16 9.13 -3.20
CA GLN A 59 -17.58 9.55 -4.47
C GLN A 59 -16.06 9.65 -4.30
N PRO A 60 -15.26 9.11 -5.24
CA PRO A 60 -13.83 9.34 -5.26
C PRO A 60 -13.62 10.84 -5.19
N VAL A 61 -13.08 11.34 -4.10
CA VAL A 61 -12.63 12.73 -4.07
C VAL A 61 -11.42 12.73 -4.98
N ASP A 62 -11.62 13.18 -6.21
CA ASP A 62 -10.55 13.42 -7.18
C ASP A 62 -9.76 14.66 -6.72
N THR A 63 -9.16 14.51 -5.53
CA THR A 63 -8.28 15.53 -4.98
C THR A 63 -7.01 15.47 -5.80
N PRO A 64 -6.63 16.53 -6.49
CA PRO A 64 -5.38 16.59 -7.21
C PRO A 64 -4.22 16.19 -6.29
N LEU A 65 -3.22 15.51 -6.83
CA LEU A 65 -1.97 15.30 -6.12
C LEU A 65 -1.37 16.67 -5.83
N ALA A 66 -0.85 16.87 -4.62
CA ALA A 66 -0.20 18.13 -4.26
C ALA A 66 1.04 18.35 -5.15
N ASP A 67 1.37 19.61 -5.41
CA ASP A 67 2.58 19.96 -6.16
C ASP A 67 3.84 19.52 -5.39
N PRO A 68 4.95 19.24 -6.08
CA PRO A 68 6.25 19.06 -5.45
C PRO A 68 6.69 20.30 -4.66
N LEU A 69 7.42 20.07 -3.58
CA LEU A 69 7.94 21.15 -2.73
C LEU A 69 9.21 21.75 -3.34
N ASP A 70 9.35 23.06 -3.19
CA ASP A 70 10.60 23.73 -3.52
C ASP A 70 11.67 23.54 -2.43
N ASP A 71 12.91 23.88 -2.76
CA ASP A 71 14.05 23.77 -1.84
C ASP A 71 13.87 24.60 -0.57
N HIS A 72 13.17 25.72 -0.63
CA HIS A 72 12.94 26.60 0.51
C HIS A 72 11.98 25.96 1.53
N ALA A 73 10.89 25.35 1.06
CA ALA A 73 9.93 24.66 1.90
C ALA A 73 10.60 23.43 2.58
N ILE A 74 11.38 22.66 1.82
CA ILE A 74 12.11 21.52 2.37
C ILE A 74 13.14 21.97 3.41
N ALA A 75 13.94 23.02 3.12
CA ALA A 75 14.93 23.53 4.08
C ALA A 75 14.26 24.08 5.35
N GLY A 76 13.08 24.68 5.25
CA GLY A 76 12.28 25.10 6.39
C GLY A 76 11.84 23.93 7.28
N ALA A 77 11.44 22.82 6.70
CA ALA A 77 11.10 21.60 7.41
C ALA A 77 12.34 20.98 8.11
N GLU A 78 13.46 20.87 7.38
CA GLU A 78 14.74 20.37 7.92
C GLU A 78 15.25 21.22 9.10
N ALA A 79 15.11 22.54 9.01
CA ALA A 79 15.49 23.44 10.12
C ALA A 79 14.64 23.17 11.38
N ARG A 80 13.37 22.85 11.23
CA ARG A 80 12.47 22.52 12.35
C ARG A 80 12.76 21.13 12.92
N LEU A 81 13.07 20.15 12.06
CA LEU A 81 13.47 18.80 12.45
C LEU A 81 14.83 18.80 13.19
N GLY A 82 15.71 19.73 12.86
CA GLY A 82 17.08 19.82 13.38
C GLY A 82 18.09 18.92 12.65
N PHE A 83 17.67 18.27 11.56
CA PHE A 83 18.52 17.45 10.70
C PHE A 83 18.03 17.49 9.24
N ALA A 84 18.89 17.12 8.30
CA ALA A 84 18.54 16.99 6.89
C ALA A 84 17.69 15.74 6.65
N LEU A 85 16.69 15.84 5.76
CA LEU A 85 15.92 14.67 5.32
C LEU A 85 16.86 13.65 4.65
N PRO A 86 16.59 12.34 4.81
CA PRO A 86 17.22 11.33 3.98
C PRO A 86 17.11 11.71 2.49
N PRO A 87 18.21 11.61 1.72
CA PRO A 87 18.24 12.12 0.32
C PRO A 87 17.13 11.56 -0.56
N GLU A 88 16.78 10.29 -0.38
CA GLU A 88 15.70 9.63 -1.12
C GLU A 88 14.33 10.22 -0.78
N LEU A 89 14.05 10.44 0.50
CA LEU A 89 12.79 11.02 0.94
C LEU A 89 12.68 12.48 0.46
N ARG A 90 13.77 13.24 0.52
CA ARG A 90 13.86 14.59 -0.01
C ARG A 90 13.50 14.63 -1.50
N ARG A 91 14.04 13.68 -2.31
CA ARG A 91 13.73 13.57 -3.74
C ARG A 91 12.24 13.31 -4.00
N LEU A 92 11.58 12.49 -3.18
CA LEU A 92 10.15 12.23 -3.34
C LEU A 92 9.33 13.52 -3.20
N TYR A 93 9.61 14.33 -2.17
CA TYR A 93 8.93 15.60 -1.95
C TYR A 93 9.27 16.65 -3.02
N ALA A 94 10.52 16.69 -3.48
CA ALA A 94 10.97 17.68 -4.46
C ALA A 94 10.58 17.35 -5.92
N GLU A 95 10.44 16.05 -6.27
CA GLU A 95 10.33 15.64 -7.67
C GLU A 95 8.96 15.00 -7.99
N ILE A 96 8.18 14.56 -7.00
CA ILE A 96 6.88 13.91 -7.23
C ILE A 96 5.73 14.75 -6.67
N ALA A 97 5.63 14.89 -5.35
CA ALA A 97 4.52 15.59 -4.69
C ALA A 97 4.75 15.79 -3.20
N ASP A 98 4.05 16.73 -2.57
CA ASP A 98 4.00 16.87 -1.11
C ASP A 98 3.05 15.83 -0.50
N GLY A 99 3.45 14.56 -0.56
CA GLY A 99 2.69 13.45 -0.01
C GLY A 99 1.51 12.99 -0.88
N GLY A 100 0.61 12.19 -0.31
CA GLY A 100 -0.61 11.70 -0.97
C GLY A 100 -0.40 10.53 -1.94
N PHE A 101 0.77 9.91 -1.98
CA PHE A 101 1.10 8.73 -2.78
C PHE A 101 1.99 7.76 -2.00
N GLY A 102 1.98 6.50 -2.39
CA GLY A 102 2.81 5.45 -1.75
C GLY A 102 1.99 4.32 -1.14
N PRO A 103 2.64 3.35 -0.48
CA PRO A 103 1.99 2.24 0.20
C PRO A 103 1.00 2.70 1.29
N GLY A 104 0.06 1.85 1.62
CA GLY A 104 -0.96 2.14 2.63
C GLY A 104 -1.80 3.36 2.27
N ALA A 105 -1.90 4.32 3.18
CA ALA A 105 -2.55 5.61 2.95
C ALA A 105 -1.66 6.63 2.20
N GLY A 106 -0.40 6.28 1.94
CA GLY A 106 0.59 7.10 1.26
C GLY A 106 1.47 7.93 2.21
N LEU A 107 2.45 8.61 1.61
CA LEU A 107 3.29 9.56 2.30
C LEU A 107 2.44 10.73 2.82
N LEU A 108 2.76 11.17 4.02
CA LEU A 108 2.17 12.38 4.60
C LEU A 108 2.77 13.64 3.93
N PRO A 109 2.03 14.76 3.89
CA PRO A 109 2.61 16.05 3.58
C PRO A 109 3.79 16.35 4.53
N LEU A 110 4.86 16.97 4.02
CA LEU A 110 6.09 17.17 4.80
C LEU A 110 5.86 17.96 6.08
N GLU A 111 4.99 18.95 6.06
CA GLU A 111 4.60 19.70 7.26
C GLU A 111 4.02 18.76 8.33
N ARG A 112 3.19 17.80 7.93
CA ARG A 112 2.60 16.84 8.85
C ARG A 112 3.61 15.85 9.41
N VAL A 113 4.59 15.45 8.60
CA VAL A 113 5.75 14.65 9.06
C VAL A 113 6.49 15.35 10.18
N VAL A 114 6.79 16.65 9.98
CA VAL A 114 7.46 17.49 11.01
C VAL A 114 6.64 17.58 12.29
N GLU A 115 5.34 17.85 12.19
CA GLU A 115 4.44 17.93 13.33
C GLU A 115 4.42 16.64 14.13
N ILE A 116 4.21 15.50 13.46
CA ILE A 116 4.15 14.19 14.10
C ILE A 116 5.47 13.87 14.78
N TYR A 117 6.60 14.08 14.10
CA TYR A 117 7.91 13.81 14.67
C TYR A 117 8.15 14.62 15.95
N LEU A 118 7.92 15.93 15.89
CA LEU A 118 8.12 16.82 17.05
C LEU A 118 7.20 16.46 18.22
N ASP A 119 5.94 16.09 17.91
CA ASP A 119 5.01 15.62 18.93
C ASP A 119 5.48 14.29 19.55
N ARG A 120 5.93 13.32 18.75
CA ARG A 120 6.49 12.05 19.25
C ARG A 120 7.73 12.23 20.14
N ILE A 121 8.57 13.22 19.83
CA ILE A 121 9.73 13.56 20.67
C ILE A 121 9.28 14.21 21.99
N ALA A 122 8.33 15.13 21.93
CA ALA A 122 7.82 15.85 23.10
C ALA A 122 6.88 14.98 23.98
N ASN A 123 6.02 14.21 23.33
CA ASN A 123 4.95 13.42 23.94
C ASN A 123 4.99 11.96 23.42
N PRO A 124 5.97 11.15 23.84
CA PRO A 124 6.07 9.77 23.37
C PRO A 124 4.76 8.99 23.63
N PRO A 125 4.26 8.23 22.65
CA PRO A 125 2.97 7.53 22.74
C PRO A 125 2.98 6.34 23.71
N GLY A 126 4.14 6.00 24.24
CA GLY A 126 4.28 4.95 25.24
C GLY A 126 3.83 5.39 26.64
N TRP A 127 4.14 4.57 27.62
CA TRP A 127 3.92 4.90 29.03
C TRP A 127 5.10 5.69 29.61
N ARG A 128 4.91 6.21 30.80
CA ARG A 128 5.87 7.08 31.48
C ARG A 128 7.29 6.45 31.52
N GLY A 129 8.26 7.17 31.00
CA GLY A 129 9.66 6.78 30.95
C GLY A 129 10.13 6.21 29.60
N GLN A 130 9.22 6.00 28.66
CA GLN A 130 9.60 5.69 27.28
C GLN A 130 9.92 6.98 26.52
N ALA A 131 10.90 6.91 25.62
CA ALA A 131 11.24 7.98 24.70
C ALA A 131 11.08 7.50 23.26
N TRP A 132 10.59 8.37 22.38
CA TRP A 132 10.61 8.09 20.95
C TRP A 132 12.07 8.03 20.46
N PRO A 133 12.46 7.00 19.67
CA PRO A 133 13.79 6.96 19.09
C PRO A 133 14.01 8.14 18.15
N ALA A 134 14.96 9.02 18.49
CA ALA A 134 15.15 10.30 17.79
C ALA A 134 15.54 10.14 16.31
N GLN A 135 16.12 8.99 15.93
CA GLN A 135 16.45 8.67 14.54
C GLN A 135 15.24 8.20 13.72
N LEU A 136 14.09 7.87 14.34
CA LEU A 136 12.91 7.39 13.61
C LEU A 136 12.00 8.55 13.22
N LEU A 137 11.98 8.87 11.92
CA LEU A 137 11.11 9.89 11.33
C LEU A 137 9.85 9.23 10.77
N PRO A 138 8.65 9.41 11.38
CA PRO A 138 7.39 8.91 10.80
C PRO A 138 7.08 9.66 9.51
N PHE A 139 6.80 8.94 8.42
CA PHE A 139 6.55 9.59 7.11
C PHE A 139 5.29 9.09 6.39
N THR A 140 4.59 8.09 6.94
CA THR A 140 3.30 7.63 6.42
C THR A 140 2.18 7.76 7.45
N GLY A 141 0.94 7.76 6.98
CA GLY A 141 -0.27 7.79 7.80
C GLY A 141 -0.98 6.44 7.86
N THR A 142 -0.26 5.36 8.13
CA THR A 142 -0.86 4.01 8.26
C THR A 142 -1.44 3.82 9.66
N GLU A 143 -2.77 3.92 9.83
CA GLU A 143 -3.39 3.48 11.08
C GLU A 143 -3.46 1.94 11.12
N PRO A 144 -3.14 1.31 12.26
CA PRO A 144 -2.93 1.88 13.60
C PRO A 144 -1.48 2.26 13.94
N GLY A 145 -0.62 2.55 12.97
CA GLY A 145 0.78 2.88 13.20
C GLY A 145 1.34 3.87 12.17
N ASN A 146 2.65 3.87 12.02
CA ASN A 146 3.35 4.66 11.02
C ASN A 146 4.53 3.87 10.45
N ASP A 147 4.79 3.98 9.14
CA ASP A 147 6.12 3.67 8.65
C ASP A 147 7.05 4.83 8.99
N CYS A 148 8.20 4.48 9.55
CA CYS A 148 9.25 5.41 9.93
C CYS A 148 10.51 5.09 9.13
N ILE A 149 11.25 6.12 8.74
CA ILE A 149 12.60 5.94 8.22
C ILE A 149 13.59 6.18 9.34
N ASP A 150 14.51 5.26 9.55
CA ASP A 150 15.66 5.45 10.40
C ASP A 150 16.65 6.36 9.68
N THR A 151 16.84 7.57 10.19
CA THR A 151 17.66 8.61 9.54
C THR A 151 19.15 8.30 9.56
N ASP A 152 19.61 7.38 10.43
CA ASP A 152 20.99 6.97 10.54
C ASP A 152 21.31 5.82 9.56
N THR A 153 20.40 4.86 9.42
CA THR A 153 20.62 3.65 8.61
C THR A 153 19.90 3.66 7.27
N GLY A 154 18.79 4.38 7.17
CA GLY A 154 17.87 4.38 6.02
C GLY A 154 16.86 3.23 6.00
N GLU A 155 16.90 2.36 7.01
CA GLU A 155 15.93 1.27 7.14
C GLU A 155 14.51 1.80 7.36
N ILE A 156 13.53 1.07 6.85
CA ILE A 156 12.11 1.35 7.10
C ILE A 156 11.63 0.47 8.25
N ILE A 157 11.11 1.13 9.27
CA ILE A 157 10.60 0.52 10.49
C ILE A 157 9.11 0.84 10.60
N TYR A 158 8.26 -0.19 10.64
CA TYR A 158 6.86 -0.01 10.97
C TYR A 158 6.68 0.08 12.49
N TRP A 159 6.17 1.20 12.97
CA TRP A 159 5.77 1.34 14.36
C TRP A 159 4.31 0.96 14.52
N ASP A 160 4.05 -0.09 15.31
CA ASP A 160 2.75 -0.69 15.56
C ASP A 160 2.20 -0.23 16.92
N GLU A 161 1.24 0.68 16.90
CA GLU A 161 0.60 1.19 18.12
C GLU A 161 -0.22 0.12 18.85
N GLU A 162 -0.80 -0.83 18.13
CA GLU A 162 -1.61 -1.91 18.74
C GLU A 162 -0.80 -2.79 19.69
N GLU A 163 0.50 -2.92 19.48
CA GLU A 163 1.37 -3.65 20.40
C GLU A 163 1.30 -3.08 21.82
N LEU A 164 1.09 -1.77 21.96
CA LEU A 164 1.02 -1.10 23.26
C LEU A 164 -0.15 -1.59 24.11
N ALA A 165 -1.21 -2.11 23.51
CA ALA A 165 -2.35 -2.71 24.22
C ALA A 165 -1.95 -3.95 25.04
N SER A 166 -0.78 -4.57 24.71
CA SER A 166 -0.23 -5.72 25.46
C SER A 166 0.30 -5.35 26.86
N GLY A 167 0.28 -4.07 27.23
CA GLY A 167 0.62 -3.57 28.56
C GLY A 167 2.00 -2.93 28.67
N PRO A 168 2.25 -2.20 29.77
CA PRO A 168 3.42 -1.36 29.95
C PRO A 168 4.69 -2.17 30.28
N SER A 169 5.53 -2.42 29.28
CA SER A 169 6.87 -3.00 29.48
C SER A 169 7.83 -2.58 28.38
N ASP A 170 9.12 -2.49 28.72
CA ASP A 170 10.19 -2.21 27.74
C ASP A 170 10.23 -3.24 26.60
N LYS A 171 9.81 -4.46 26.88
CA LYS A 171 9.74 -5.52 25.87
C LYS A 171 8.65 -5.21 24.85
N VAL A 172 7.47 -4.77 25.30
CA VAL A 172 6.36 -4.39 24.42
C VAL A 172 6.74 -3.15 23.61
N TRP A 173 7.33 -2.13 24.26
CA TRP A 173 7.81 -0.93 23.58
C TRP A 173 8.76 -1.27 22.44
N ARG A 174 9.80 -2.09 22.69
CA ARG A 174 10.76 -2.51 21.66
C ARG A 174 10.09 -3.34 20.56
N ARG A 175 9.11 -4.17 20.87
CA ARG A 175 8.41 -5.01 19.91
C ARG A 175 7.47 -4.22 19.00
N SER A 176 7.03 -3.02 19.42
CA SER A 176 6.21 -2.16 18.58
C SER A 176 6.96 -1.59 17.36
N PHE A 177 8.30 -1.64 17.34
CA PHE A 177 9.13 -1.24 16.21
C PHE A 177 9.55 -2.47 15.41
N LYS A 178 8.92 -2.66 14.26
CA LYS A 178 9.08 -3.85 13.40
C LYS A 178 9.86 -3.47 12.14
N PRO A 179 11.03 -4.08 11.86
CA PRO A 179 11.71 -3.88 10.57
C PRO A 179 10.77 -4.25 9.41
N ASP A 180 10.66 -3.39 8.40
CA ASP A 180 9.81 -3.61 7.23
C ASP A 180 10.61 -3.69 5.93
N ALA A 181 11.56 -2.79 5.71
CA ALA A 181 12.41 -2.82 4.52
C ALA A 181 13.83 -2.33 4.83
N THR A 182 14.79 -2.78 4.01
CA THR A 182 16.21 -2.41 4.16
C THR A 182 16.49 -0.95 3.84
N ASP A 183 15.65 -0.34 3.02
CA ASP A 183 15.74 1.05 2.60
C ASP A 183 14.44 1.51 1.94
N LEU A 184 14.32 2.83 1.71
CA LEU A 184 13.15 3.45 1.10
C LEU A 184 12.93 2.96 -0.35
N GLY A 185 14.02 2.69 -1.09
CA GLY A 185 13.93 2.17 -2.45
C GLY A 185 13.26 0.79 -2.50
N ALA A 186 13.72 -0.14 -1.67
CA ALA A 186 13.13 -1.48 -1.57
C ALA A 186 11.65 -1.44 -1.13
N TRP A 187 11.31 -0.52 -0.21
CA TRP A 187 9.95 -0.31 0.25
C TRP A 187 9.03 0.17 -0.90
N LEU A 188 9.48 1.16 -1.67
CA LEU A 188 8.76 1.71 -2.81
C LEU A 188 8.68 0.73 -4.00
N GLU A 189 9.75 -0.05 -4.27
CA GLU A 189 9.74 -1.08 -5.32
C GLU A 189 8.63 -2.12 -5.08
N ARG A 190 8.47 -2.58 -3.84
CA ARG A 190 7.36 -3.49 -3.49
C ARG A 190 6.00 -2.89 -3.82
N TRP A 191 5.82 -1.59 -3.59
CA TRP A 191 4.57 -0.90 -3.87
C TRP A 191 4.34 -0.71 -5.37
N VAL A 192 5.34 -0.22 -6.09
CA VAL A 192 5.24 0.00 -7.55
C VAL A 192 4.98 -1.32 -8.29
N GLY A 193 5.55 -2.42 -7.81
CA GLY A 193 5.36 -3.75 -8.37
C GLY A 193 3.99 -4.39 -8.11
N LYS A 194 3.17 -3.84 -7.21
CA LYS A 194 1.82 -4.36 -6.97
C LYS A 194 0.95 -4.17 -8.21
N PRO A 195 0.19 -5.19 -8.62
CA PRO A 195 -0.77 -5.07 -9.70
C PRO A 195 -1.83 -4.01 -9.36
N SER A 196 -2.46 -3.44 -10.37
CA SER A 196 -3.64 -2.61 -10.14
C SER A 196 -4.76 -3.43 -9.51
N PRO A 197 -5.72 -2.80 -8.79
CA PRO A 197 -6.90 -3.51 -8.29
C PRO A 197 -7.65 -4.27 -9.39
N GLU A 198 -7.73 -3.71 -10.59
CA GLU A 198 -8.35 -4.36 -11.77
C GLU A 198 -7.55 -5.57 -12.23
N ASP A 199 -6.21 -5.45 -12.32
CA ASP A 199 -5.35 -6.56 -12.70
C ASP A 199 -5.37 -7.66 -11.64
N ALA A 200 -5.37 -7.28 -10.35
CA ALA A 200 -5.48 -8.23 -9.24
C ALA A 200 -6.83 -8.97 -9.28
N GLN A 201 -7.92 -8.26 -9.52
CA GLN A 201 -9.25 -8.85 -9.66
C GLN A 201 -9.33 -9.77 -10.88
N ARG A 202 -8.77 -9.35 -12.03
CA ARG A 202 -8.68 -10.17 -13.25
C ARG A 202 -7.90 -11.45 -12.98
N ALA A 203 -6.71 -11.36 -12.36
CA ALA A 203 -5.90 -12.52 -12.00
C ALA A 203 -6.62 -13.45 -11.02
N MET A 204 -7.35 -12.89 -10.05
CA MET A 204 -8.16 -13.68 -9.10
C MET A 204 -9.28 -14.43 -9.82
N MET A 205 -10.00 -13.77 -10.73
CA MET A 205 -11.06 -14.39 -11.53
C MET A 205 -10.51 -15.48 -12.44
N GLU A 206 -9.38 -15.23 -13.11
CA GLU A 206 -8.69 -16.21 -13.96
C GLU A 206 -8.25 -17.43 -13.15
N ASN A 207 -7.60 -17.23 -11.99
CA ASN A 207 -7.22 -18.32 -11.08
C ASN A 207 -8.44 -19.13 -10.58
N ALA A 208 -9.55 -18.47 -10.25
CA ALA A 208 -10.78 -19.16 -9.84
C ALA A 208 -11.33 -20.00 -10.97
N MET A 209 -11.35 -19.46 -12.19
CA MET A 209 -11.80 -20.17 -13.40
C MET A 209 -10.89 -21.36 -13.70
N LEU A 210 -9.58 -21.18 -13.72
CA LEU A 210 -8.61 -22.26 -13.90
C LEU A 210 -8.79 -23.37 -12.84
N SER A 211 -8.98 -23.00 -11.58
CA SER A 211 -9.22 -23.94 -10.49
C SER A 211 -10.50 -24.77 -10.70
N SER A 212 -11.55 -24.15 -11.22
CA SER A 212 -12.81 -24.84 -11.51
C SER A 212 -12.70 -25.79 -12.70
N LEU A 213 -11.82 -25.49 -13.66
CA LEU A 213 -11.60 -26.30 -14.86
C LEU A 213 -10.64 -27.48 -14.63
N ARG A 214 -9.75 -27.39 -13.65
CA ARG A 214 -8.74 -28.44 -13.36
C ARG A 214 -9.32 -29.86 -13.29
N PRO A 215 -10.40 -30.14 -12.55
CA PRO A 215 -10.96 -31.49 -12.49
C PRO A 215 -11.45 -31.98 -13.85
N THR A 216 -12.09 -31.10 -14.63
CA THR A 216 -12.62 -31.43 -15.96
C THR A 216 -11.49 -31.71 -16.95
N ILE A 217 -10.45 -30.89 -16.94
CA ILE A 217 -9.27 -31.07 -17.79
C ILE A 217 -8.53 -32.34 -17.40
N ALA A 218 -8.34 -32.61 -16.12
CA ALA A 218 -7.72 -33.84 -15.63
C ALA A 218 -8.50 -35.08 -16.06
N TYR A 219 -9.84 -35.04 -16.00
CA TYR A 219 -10.70 -36.12 -16.46
C TYR A 219 -10.48 -36.39 -17.96
N TRP A 220 -10.49 -35.36 -18.80
CA TRP A 220 -10.31 -35.53 -20.23
C TRP A 220 -8.87 -35.87 -20.65
N ARG A 221 -7.85 -35.44 -19.90
CA ARG A 221 -6.45 -35.85 -20.10
C ARG A 221 -6.25 -37.35 -19.82
N ALA A 222 -7.00 -37.91 -18.89
CA ALA A 222 -6.95 -39.34 -18.57
C ALA A 222 -7.67 -40.22 -19.62
N LYS A 223 -8.47 -39.64 -20.54
CA LYS A 223 -9.16 -40.38 -21.60
C LYS A 223 -8.26 -40.67 -22.79
N THR A 224 -8.48 -41.83 -23.44
CA THR A 224 -7.78 -42.17 -24.68
C THR A 224 -8.25 -41.29 -25.84
N PRO A 225 -7.47 -41.20 -26.93
CA PRO A 225 -7.91 -40.49 -28.15
C PRO A 225 -9.23 -41.02 -28.70
N GLU A 226 -9.42 -42.34 -28.67
CA GLU A 226 -10.67 -42.99 -29.15
C GLU A 226 -11.87 -42.62 -28.29
N GLU A 227 -11.69 -42.60 -26.97
CA GLU A 227 -12.74 -42.17 -26.03
C GLU A 227 -13.12 -40.71 -26.28
N ARG A 228 -12.11 -39.81 -26.41
CA ARG A 228 -12.38 -38.40 -26.74
C ARG A 228 -13.11 -38.22 -28.06
N LYS A 229 -12.71 -38.97 -29.08
CA LYS A 229 -13.38 -38.96 -30.38
C LYS A 229 -14.83 -39.41 -30.31
N ALA A 230 -15.17 -40.40 -29.47
CA ALA A 230 -16.53 -40.84 -29.23
C ALA A 230 -17.44 -39.74 -28.65
N PHE A 231 -16.87 -38.74 -27.99
CA PHE A 231 -17.53 -37.54 -27.48
C PHE A 231 -17.45 -36.33 -28.46
N GLY A 232 -16.96 -36.55 -29.68
CA GLY A 232 -16.86 -35.49 -30.69
C GLY A 232 -15.68 -34.55 -30.52
N LEU A 233 -14.70 -34.89 -29.66
CA LEU A 233 -13.50 -34.08 -29.45
C LEU A 233 -12.39 -34.49 -30.44
N PRO A 234 -11.58 -33.55 -30.95
CA PRO A 234 -10.46 -33.88 -31.82
C PRO A 234 -9.38 -34.67 -31.06
N GLU A 235 -8.61 -35.48 -31.77
CA GLU A 235 -7.49 -36.27 -31.19
C GLU A 235 -6.42 -35.37 -30.58
N THR A 236 -6.14 -34.26 -31.25
CA THR A 236 -5.18 -33.22 -30.82
C THR A 236 -5.87 -31.86 -30.73
N GLY A 237 -5.38 -30.98 -29.85
CA GLY A 237 -5.96 -29.65 -29.66
C GLY A 237 -7.37 -29.63 -29.06
N TRP A 238 -7.82 -30.72 -28.47
CA TRP A 238 -9.14 -30.84 -27.85
C TRP A 238 -9.33 -29.85 -26.70
N GLU A 239 -8.28 -29.48 -25.96
CA GLU A 239 -8.30 -28.45 -24.91
C GLU A 239 -8.72 -27.09 -25.51
N GLN A 240 -8.09 -26.71 -26.63
CA GLN A 240 -8.44 -25.49 -27.34
C GLN A 240 -9.86 -25.54 -27.94
N ALA A 241 -10.26 -26.71 -28.44
CA ALA A 241 -11.63 -26.89 -28.96
C ALA A 241 -12.70 -26.77 -27.89
N MET A 242 -12.41 -27.26 -26.68
CA MET A 242 -13.36 -27.26 -25.55
C MET A 242 -13.35 -25.92 -24.79
N PHE A 243 -12.21 -25.32 -24.55
CA PHE A 243 -12.03 -24.17 -23.64
C PHE A 243 -11.47 -22.91 -24.29
N GLY A 244 -11.08 -22.96 -25.58
CA GLY A 244 -10.46 -21.81 -26.26
C GLY A 244 -11.32 -20.55 -26.31
N HIS A 245 -12.65 -20.72 -26.25
CA HIS A 245 -13.58 -19.59 -26.20
C HIS A 245 -13.51 -18.79 -24.87
N LEU A 246 -12.87 -19.34 -23.83
CA LEU A 246 -12.73 -18.69 -22.54
C LEU A 246 -11.57 -17.68 -22.52
N GLY A 247 -10.69 -17.70 -23.53
CA GLY A 247 -9.57 -16.77 -23.64
C GLY A 247 -8.47 -16.93 -22.58
N ILE A 248 -8.42 -18.09 -21.91
CA ILE A 248 -7.45 -18.40 -20.85
C ILE A 248 -6.26 -19.20 -21.38
N ASP A 249 -5.09 -18.96 -20.79
CA ASP A 249 -3.89 -19.77 -21.06
C ASP A 249 -3.99 -21.13 -20.34
N LEU A 250 -4.34 -22.16 -21.09
CA LEU A 250 -4.47 -23.54 -20.57
C LEU A 250 -3.11 -24.24 -20.35
N SER A 251 -1.98 -23.60 -20.71
CA SER A 251 -0.64 -24.18 -20.50
C SER A 251 -0.25 -24.26 -19.03
N GLN A 252 -0.92 -23.50 -18.17
CA GLN A 252 -0.69 -23.43 -16.72
C GLN A 252 -1.48 -24.50 -15.93
N LEU A 253 -2.24 -25.36 -16.60
CA LEU A 253 -3.01 -26.46 -16.02
C LEU A 253 -2.36 -27.81 -16.29
#